data_3567c073c5ac2a2f86ab5066c45162d4
#
_entry.id   3567c073c5ac2a2f86ab5066c45162d4
#
_cell.length_a   1.000
_cell.length_b   1.000
_cell.length_c   1.000
_cell.angle_alpha   90.00
_cell.angle_beta   90.00
_cell.angle_gamma   90.00
#
_symmetry.space_group_name_H-M   'P 1'
#
loop_
_entity.id
_entity.type
_entity.pdbx_description
1 polymer ?
#
loop_
_entity_poly.entity_id
_entity_poly.type
_entity_poly.pdbx_seq_one_letter_code
_entity_poly.pdbx_strand_id
1 'polypeptide(L)'
;MLIQSTLCLAAQEIASIQTRYAKKGLTLSEVALCGAKEFIEWNHYPANDLVDEVSGYEVYYHAHSADEMVDDEHGHFHLFKRCGHDFHHLIGIALNQQGLPVRLFTTNQWVTGEKFVSAQSVIAQLRDFDMAIKGRMGPIARWISSLTKLFFIEMEMLIINRDLKIAQLENELGSIEMALESKNHHVLTECKIDLLDRLSQHLLLVN
;
A
#
# COMPACT_ATOMS: atom_id res chain seq x y z
N MET A 1 -1.39 22.65 13.62
CA MET A 1 -0.63 22.05 14.75
C MET A 1 -0.85 20.55 14.88
N LEU A 2 -2.08 20.03 15.04
CA LEU A 2 -2.34 18.57 15.19
C LEU A 2 -1.88 17.73 13.99
N ILE A 3 -2.13 18.15 12.75
CA ILE A 3 -1.72 17.42 11.53
C ILE A 3 -0.20 17.34 11.45
N GLN A 4 0.50 18.44 11.70
CA GLN A 4 1.97 18.49 11.67
C GLN A 4 2.60 17.54 12.70
N SER A 5 2.02 17.44 13.90
CA SER A 5 2.50 16.51 14.93
C SER A 5 2.28 15.05 14.53
N THR A 6 1.16 14.73 13.88
CA THR A 6 0.86 13.37 13.39
C THR A 6 1.84 12.93 12.30
N LEU A 7 2.15 13.80 11.33
CA LEU A 7 3.11 13.51 10.27
C LEU A 7 4.53 13.34 10.81
N CYS A 8 4.93 14.17 11.79
CA CYS A 8 6.21 14.03 12.45
C CYS A 8 6.34 12.69 13.19
N LEU A 9 5.31 12.28 13.95
CA LEU A 9 5.30 10.98 14.64
C LEU A 9 5.34 9.81 13.65
N ALA A 10 4.60 9.89 12.54
CA ALA A 10 4.64 8.89 11.48
C ALA A 10 6.04 8.78 10.85
N ALA A 11 6.68 9.90 10.55
CA ALA A 11 8.05 9.94 10.03
C ALA A 11 9.06 9.33 11.01
N GLN A 12 8.96 9.65 12.31
CA GLN A 12 9.81 9.08 13.36
C GLN A 12 9.63 7.56 13.48
N GLU A 13 8.39 7.05 13.44
CA GLU A 13 8.11 5.61 13.51
C GLU A 13 8.72 4.88 12.30
N ILE A 14 8.52 5.40 11.09
CA ILE A 14 9.10 4.85 9.86
C ILE A 14 10.63 4.80 9.97
N ALA A 15 11.28 5.92 10.29
CA ALA A 15 12.73 6.00 10.41
C ALA A 15 13.28 5.05 11.49
N SER A 16 12.60 4.94 12.63
CA SER A 16 12.95 4.03 13.73
C SER A 16 12.90 2.57 13.29
N ILE A 17 11.82 2.15 12.60
CA ILE A 17 11.65 0.77 12.13
C ILE A 17 12.71 0.43 11.09
N GLN A 18 12.91 1.26 10.07
CA GLN A 18 13.92 1.03 9.04
C GLN A 18 15.33 0.98 9.61
N THR A 19 15.70 1.93 10.49
CA THR A 19 16.99 1.92 11.15
C THR A 19 17.22 0.64 11.96
N ARG A 20 16.19 0.15 12.66
CA ARG A 20 16.30 -1.08 13.44
C ARG A 20 16.51 -2.30 12.56
N TYR A 21 15.88 -2.39 11.38
CA TYR A 21 16.11 -3.48 10.44
C TYR A 21 17.49 -3.36 9.78
N ALA A 22 17.87 -2.18 9.33
CA ALA A 22 19.19 -1.92 8.73
C ALA A 22 20.34 -2.30 9.70
N LYS A 23 20.24 -2.00 10.99
CA LYS A 23 21.21 -2.43 12.02
C LYS A 23 21.34 -3.95 12.15
N LYS A 24 20.35 -4.72 11.68
CA LYS A 24 20.36 -6.18 11.64
C LYS A 24 20.76 -6.74 10.28
N GLY A 25 21.12 -5.86 9.33
CA GLY A 25 21.41 -6.25 7.95
C GLY A 25 20.19 -6.73 7.17
N LEU A 26 18.99 -6.27 7.53
CA LEU A 26 17.73 -6.66 6.89
C LEU A 26 17.10 -5.46 6.17
N THR A 27 16.53 -5.70 5.02
CA THR A 27 15.66 -4.76 4.31
C THR A 27 14.19 -4.96 4.70
N LEU A 28 13.35 -3.98 4.45
CA LEU A 28 11.91 -4.13 4.70
C LEU A 28 11.28 -5.16 3.74
N SER A 29 11.76 -5.24 2.50
CA SER A 29 11.33 -6.25 1.53
C SER A 29 11.59 -7.66 2.03
N GLU A 30 12.78 -7.94 2.58
CA GLU A 30 13.09 -9.25 3.20
C GLU A 30 12.20 -9.55 4.41
N VAL A 31 11.93 -8.54 5.24
CA VAL A 31 11.07 -8.72 6.42
C VAL A 31 9.62 -8.97 5.99
N ALA A 32 9.15 -8.35 4.91
CA ALA A 32 7.81 -8.55 4.35
C ALA A 32 7.56 -10.01 3.94
N LEU A 33 8.60 -10.74 3.52
CA LEU A 33 8.52 -12.17 3.20
C LEU A 33 8.24 -13.07 4.41
N CYS A 34 8.14 -12.52 5.61
CA CYS A 34 7.79 -13.25 6.84
C CYS A 34 8.69 -14.43 7.19
N GLY A 35 9.92 -14.46 6.65
CA GLY A 35 10.87 -15.55 6.82
C GLY A 35 10.58 -16.76 5.94
N ALA A 36 9.88 -16.57 4.84
CA ALA A 36 9.83 -17.54 3.76
C ALA A 36 11.27 -17.87 3.33
N LYS A 37 11.54 -19.16 3.14
CA LYS A 37 12.88 -19.65 2.73
C LYS A 37 13.14 -19.40 1.24
N GLU A 38 12.07 -19.39 0.47
CA GLU A 38 12.08 -19.15 -0.97
C GLU A 38 11.07 -18.08 -1.27
N PHE A 39 11.42 -17.17 -2.14
CA PHE A 39 10.52 -16.22 -2.72
C PHE A 39 9.90 -16.86 -3.97
N ILE A 40 8.57 -16.98 -3.97
CA ILE A 40 7.82 -17.53 -5.10
C ILE A 40 6.93 -16.40 -5.61
N GLU A 41 7.08 -16.07 -6.88
CA GLU A 41 6.26 -15.09 -7.57
C GLU A 41 4.78 -15.42 -7.41
N TRP A 42 3.94 -14.40 -7.30
CA TRP A 42 2.49 -14.49 -7.12
C TRP A 42 2.02 -15.04 -5.76
N ASN A 43 2.90 -15.56 -4.94
CA ASN A 43 2.53 -15.96 -3.58
C ASN A 43 2.35 -14.75 -2.67
N HIS A 44 1.37 -14.83 -1.77
CA HIS A 44 1.18 -13.85 -0.71
C HIS A 44 2.12 -14.06 0.46
N TYR A 45 2.63 -12.97 1.01
CA TYR A 45 3.45 -12.96 2.20
C TYR A 45 2.88 -11.99 3.25
N PRO A 46 2.49 -12.49 4.45
CA PRO A 46 2.45 -13.91 4.85
C PRO A 46 1.42 -14.72 4.03
N ALA A 47 1.56 -16.05 4.00
CA ALA A 47 0.70 -16.94 3.21
C ALA A 47 -0.80 -16.89 3.58
N ASN A 48 -1.15 -16.40 4.76
CA ASN A 48 -2.53 -16.21 5.23
C ASN A 48 -2.88 -14.72 5.36
N ASP A 49 -2.19 -13.86 4.63
CA ASP A 49 -2.29 -12.42 4.71
C ASP A 49 -2.14 -11.88 6.15
N LEU A 50 -1.86 -10.64 6.32
CA LEU A 50 -1.76 -9.99 7.61
C LEU A 50 -3.08 -9.28 7.91
N VAL A 51 -3.89 -9.88 8.77
CA VAL A 51 -5.24 -9.39 9.07
C VAL A 51 -5.30 -8.85 10.49
N ASP A 52 -5.77 -7.63 10.65
CA ASP A 52 -6.22 -7.09 11.93
C ASP A 52 -7.73 -7.34 12.06
N GLU A 53 -8.09 -8.40 12.76
CA GLU A 53 -9.49 -8.83 12.94
C GLU A 53 -10.35 -7.78 13.66
N VAL A 54 -9.76 -6.87 14.43
CA VAL A 54 -10.50 -5.85 15.17
C VAL A 54 -10.87 -4.69 14.25
N SER A 55 -9.90 -4.19 13.50
CA SER A 55 -10.13 -3.09 12.57
C SER A 55 -10.66 -3.55 11.21
N GLY A 56 -10.43 -4.81 10.82
CA GLY A 56 -10.73 -5.36 9.51
C GLY A 56 -9.77 -4.89 8.41
N TYR A 57 -8.63 -4.30 8.76
CA TYR A 57 -7.59 -4.03 7.77
C TYR A 57 -6.77 -5.26 7.50
N GLU A 58 -6.39 -5.41 6.24
CA GLU A 58 -5.64 -6.54 5.73
C GLU A 58 -4.57 -6.09 4.76
N VAL A 59 -3.42 -6.74 4.82
CA VAL A 59 -2.33 -6.50 3.87
C VAL A 59 -1.62 -7.81 3.51
N TYR A 60 -1.19 -7.90 2.27
CA TYR A 60 -0.20 -8.88 1.85
C TYR A 60 0.88 -8.22 1.01
N TYR A 61 2.03 -8.86 0.95
CA TYR A 61 3.13 -8.53 0.06
C TYR A 61 3.27 -9.61 -1.00
N HIS A 62 3.47 -9.23 -2.24
CA HIS A 62 3.86 -10.14 -3.31
C HIS A 62 4.72 -9.44 -4.36
N ALA A 63 5.25 -10.22 -5.30
CA ALA A 63 5.89 -9.70 -6.50
C ALA A 63 5.48 -10.51 -7.71
N HIS A 64 5.64 -9.89 -8.85
CA HIS A 64 5.42 -10.50 -10.15
C HIS A 64 6.72 -11.06 -10.71
N SER A 65 6.65 -11.70 -11.89
CA SER A 65 7.84 -12.10 -12.63
C SER A 65 8.67 -10.88 -13.05
N ALA A 66 9.96 -11.10 -13.24
CA ALA A 66 10.88 -10.03 -13.63
C ALA A 66 10.46 -9.28 -14.92
N ASP A 67 9.76 -9.96 -15.83
CA ASP A 67 9.27 -9.38 -17.09
C ASP A 67 8.05 -8.46 -16.90
N GLU A 68 7.37 -8.55 -15.75
CA GLU A 68 6.18 -7.77 -15.42
C GLU A 68 6.45 -6.69 -14.36
N MET A 69 7.66 -6.69 -13.78
CA MET A 69 8.04 -5.70 -12.78
C MET A 69 8.38 -4.37 -13.42
N VAL A 70 7.91 -3.30 -12.79
CA VAL A 70 8.37 -1.94 -13.12
C VAL A 70 9.81 -1.79 -12.64
N ASP A 71 10.62 -1.04 -13.38
CA ASP A 71 12.04 -0.78 -13.04
C ASP A 71 12.19 -0.39 -11.56
N ASP A 72 13.21 -0.98 -10.92
CA ASP A 72 13.56 -0.79 -9.50
C ASP A 72 12.57 -1.38 -8.47
N GLU A 73 11.50 -2.06 -8.85
CA GLU A 73 10.61 -2.73 -7.90
C GLU A 73 11.10 -4.13 -7.54
N HIS A 74 10.94 -4.50 -6.26
CA HIS A 74 11.13 -5.86 -5.76
C HIS A 74 9.79 -6.56 -5.57
N GLY A 75 8.76 -5.81 -5.22
CA GLY A 75 7.41 -6.28 -4.95
C GLY A 75 6.59 -5.17 -4.28
N HIS A 76 5.37 -5.48 -3.94
CA HIS A 76 4.46 -4.47 -3.40
C HIS A 76 3.49 -5.03 -2.36
N PHE A 77 3.05 -4.15 -1.47
CA PHE A 77 1.93 -4.39 -0.59
C PHE A 77 0.62 -4.01 -1.29
N HIS A 78 -0.41 -4.82 -1.11
CA HIS A 78 -1.80 -4.42 -1.30
C HIS A 78 -2.46 -4.23 0.05
N LEU A 79 -3.16 -3.12 0.22
CA LEU A 79 -3.89 -2.78 1.43
C LEU A 79 -5.38 -2.88 1.17
N PHE A 80 -6.09 -3.53 2.10
CA PHE A 80 -7.53 -3.77 2.00
C PHE A 80 -8.26 -3.39 3.27
N LYS A 81 -9.58 -3.21 3.12
CA LYS A 81 -10.55 -3.14 4.20
C LYS A 81 -11.60 -4.23 4.02
N ARG A 82 -11.71 -5.13 5.00
CA ARG A 82 -12.81 -6.10 5.07
C ARG A 82 -14.09 -5.42 5.56
N CYS A 83 -15.19 -5.68 4.89
CA CYS A 83 -16.52 -5.15 5.17
C CYS A 83 -17.56 -6.28 5.11
N GLY A 84 -17.69 -7.05 6.18
CA GLY A 84 -18.53 -8.26 6.19
C GLY A 84 -17.94 -9.34 5.29
N HIS A 85 -18.70 -9.73 4.24
CA HIS A 85 -18.23 -10.69 3.23
C HIS A 85 -17.45 -10.05 2.07
N ASP A 86 -17.52 -8.74 1.96
CA ASP A 86 -16.82 -7.97 0.92
C ASP A 86 -15.47 -7.48 1.43
N PHE A 87 -14.58 -7.15 0.51
CA PHE A 87 -13.35 -6.42 0.80
C PHE A 87 -13.11 -5.35 -0.27
N HIS A 88 -12.44 -4.27 0.12
CA HIS A 88 -12.18 -3.14 -0.74
C HIS A 88 -10.67 -2.93 -0.81
N HIS A 89 -10.11 -2.87 -2.01
CA HIS A 89 -8.72 -2.47 -2.20
C HIS A 89 -8.56 -0.97 -1.92
N LEU A 90 -7.61 -0.62 -1.08
CA LEU A 90 -7.36 0.78 -0.70
C LEU A 90 -6.26 1.40 -1.56
N ILE A 91 -5.08 0.76 -1.57
CA ILE A 91 -3.90 1.24 -2.29
C ILE A 91 -2.86 0.13 -2.42
N GLY A 92 -2.03 0.19 -3.46
CA GLY A 92 -0.79 -0.57 -3.60
C GLY A 92 0.42 0.29 -3.25
N ILE A 93 1.42 -0.31 -2.61
CA ILE A 93 2.68 0.34 -2.20
C ILE A 93 3.84 -0.51 -2.69
N ALA A 94 4.52 -0.07 -3.73
CA ALA A 94 5.67 -0.78 -4.28
C ALA A 94 6.97 -0.43 -3.55
N LEU A 95 7.79 -1.45 -3.28
CA LEU A 95 9.10 -1.34 -2.65
C LEU A 95 10.19 -1.70 -3.64
N ASN A 96 11.35 -1.05 -3.51
CA ASN A 96 12.57 -1.51 -4.17
C ASN A 96 13.29 -2.62 -3.37
N GLN A 97 14.41 -3.12 -3.88
CA GLN A 97 15.20 -4.17 -3.22
C GLN A 97 15.72 -3.76 -1.83
N GLN A 98 15.97 -2.46 -1.62
CA GLN A 98 16.37 -1.93 -0.32
C GLN A 98 15.21 -1.80 0.68
N GLY A 99 13.98 -2.10 0.26
CA GLY A 99 12.78 -1.97 1.07
C GLY A 99 12.31 -0.53 1.24
N LEU A 100 12.69 0.36 0.33
CA LEU A 100 12.17 1.72 0.27
C LEU A 100 10.91 1.76 -0.61
N PRO A 101 9.83 2.42 -0.17
CA PRO A 101 8.66 2.61 -1.01
C PRO A 101 9.00 3.62 -2.13
N VAL A 102 8.72 3.23 -3.36
CA VAL A 102 9.09 3.97 -4.56
C VAL A 102 7.89 4.39 -5.40
N ARG A 103 6.74 3.71 -5.24
CA ARG A 103 5.53 3.99 -6.01
C ARG A 103 4.28 3.66 -5.21
N LEU A 104 3.24 4.48 -5.38
CA LEU A 104 1.87 4.21 -4.96
C LEU A 104 1.01 3.98 -6.19
N PHE A 105 0.01 3.09 -6.09
CA PHE A 105 -0.85 2.80 -7.23
C PHE A 105 -2.22 2.27 -6.82
N THR A 106 -3.19 2.38 -7.71
CA THR A 106 -4.51 1.73 -7.60
C THR A 106 -4.66 0.71 -8.72
N THR A 107 -5.35 -0.38 -8.42
CA THR A 107 -5.64 -1.46 -9.37
C THR A 107 -7.08 -1.41 -9.85
N ASN A 108 -7.32 -2.08 -10.98
CA ASN A 108 -8.68 -2.37 -11.42
C ASN A 108 -9.26 -3.54 -10.59
N GLN A 109 -10.57 -3.61 -10.45
CA GLN A 109 -11.30 -4.60 -9.64
C GLN A 109 -10.86 -6.05 -9.95
N TRP A 110 -10.76 -6.42 -11.21
CA TRP A 110 -10.43 -7.79 -11.62
C TRP A 110 -9.03 -8.27 -11.14
N VAL A 111 -8.11 -7.33 -10.82
CA VAL A 111 -6.74 -7.67 -10.40
C VAL A 111 -6.74 -8.32 -9.03
N THR A 112 -7.50 -7.78 -8.11
CA THR A 112 -7.56 -8.23 -6.72
C THR A 112 -8.87 -8.93 -6.37
N GLY A 113 -9.87 -8.89 -7.27
CA GLY A 113 -11.20 -9.48 -7.06
C GLY A 113 -12.03 -8.78 -5.99
N GLU A 114 -11.68 -7.54 -5.66
CA GLU A 114 -12.38 -6.72 -4.68
C GLU A 114 -13.79 -6.32 -5.12
N LYS A 115 -14.57 -5.81 -4.18
CA LYS A 115 -15.78 -5.08 -4.51
C LYS A 115 -15.44 -3.61 -4.73
N PHE A 116 -15.70 -3.12 -5.93
CA PHE A 116 -15.53 -1.71 -6.25
C PHE A 116 -16.48 -0.84 -5.41
N VAL A 117 -15.92 0.18 -4.78
CA VAL A 117 -16.67 1.23 -4.05
C VAL A 117 -16.08 2.59 -4.41
N SER A 118 -16.89 3.65 -4.23
CA SER A 118 -16.50 5.01 -4.59
C SER A 118 -15.22 5.47 -3.91
N ALA A 119 -14.52 6.40 -4.54
CA ALA A 119 -13.34 7.07 -3.99
C ALA A 119 -13.61 7.62 -2.59
N GLN A 120 -14.78 8.24 -2.36
CA GLN A 120 -15.16 8.77 -1.06
C GLN A 120 -15.15 7.68 0.03
N SER A 121 -15.66 6.48 -0.28
CA SER A 121 -15.69 5.35 0.65
C SER A 121 -14.29 4.83 0.94
N VAL A 122 -13.44 4.67 -0.09
CA VAL A 122 -12.05 4.21 0.07
C VAL A 122 -11.21 5.22 0.85
N ILE A 123 -11.34 6.52 0.56
CA ILE A 123 -10.63 7.59 1.26
C ILE A 123 -11.00 7.62 2.74
N ALA A 124 -12.30 7.45 3.08
CA ALA A 124 -12.73 7.38 4.47
C ALA A 124 -12.08 6.18 5.20
N GLN A 125 -12.05 5.01 4.57
CA GLN A 125 -11.41 3.81 5.12
C GLN A 125 -9.89 3.99 5.24
N LEU A 126 -9.23 4.58 4.24
CA LEU A 126 -7.79 4.81 4.25
C LEU A 126 -7.37 5.85 5.32
N ARG A 127 -8.19 6.85 5.57
CA ARG A 127 -7.96 7.88 6.61
C ARG A 127 -7.84 7.25 8.00
N ASP A 128 -8.65 6.22 8.26
CA ASP A 128 -8.68 5.51 9.54
C ASP A 128 -7.75 4.29 9.56
N PHE A 129 -6.91 4.13 8.52
CA PHE A 129 -6.03 2.97 8.40
C PHE A 129 -5.02 2.94 9.55
N ASP A 130 -5.18 1.96 10.43
CA ASP A 130 -4.27 1.67 11.53
C ASP A 130 -4.39 0.19 11.92
N MET A 131 -3.27 -0.53 11.90
CA MET A 131 -3.24 -1.98 12.19
C MET A 131 -2.55 -2.25 13.52
N ALA A 132 -3.29 -2.82 14.46
CA ALA A 132 -2.81 -3.18 15.79
C ALA A 132 -2.29 -4.61 15.87
N ILE A 133 -1.35 -4.98 15.02
CA ILE A 133 -0.75 -6.32 14.96
C ILE A 133 0.35 -6.48 16.01
N LYS A 134 0.32 -7.60 16.72
CA LYS A 134 1.34 -7.98 17.71
C LYS A 134 2.38 -8.95 17.11
N GLY A 135 3.48 -9.16 17.83
CA GLY A 135 4.51 -10.12 17.46
C GLY A 135 5.41 -9.68 16.32
N ARG A 136 5.91 -10.64 15.55
CA ARG A 136 6.95 -10.43 14.53
C ARG A 136 6.56 -9.42 13.44
N MET A 137 5.30 -9.44 13.02
CA MET A 137 4.78 -8.57 11.96
C MET A 137 4.28 -7.20 12.47
N GLY A 138 4.21 -7.00 13.77
CA GLY A 138 3.79 -5.73 14.36
C GLY A 138 4.58 -4.51 13.86
N PRO A 139 5.91 -4.57 13.73
CA PRO A 139 6.66 -3.45 13.16
C PRO A 139 6.29 -3.12 11.71
N ILE A 140 6.05 -4.12 10.85
CA ILE A 140 5.59 -3.89 9.47
C ILE A 140 4.21 -3.24 9.45
N ALA A 141 3.27 -3.75 10.26
CA ALA A 141 1.94 -3.16 10.36
C ALA A 141 2.00 -1.67 10.75
N ARG A 142 2.81 -1.31 11.77
CA ARG A 142 3.01 0.09 12.17
C ARG A 142 3.72 0.92 11.09
N TRP A 143 4.67 0.32 10.38
CA TRP A 143 5.35 0.98 9.27
C TRP A 143 4.36 1.34 8.16
N ILE A 144 3.50 0.39 7.74
CA ILE A 144 2.46 0.62 6.74
C ILE A 144 1.47 1.68 7.23
N SER A 145 0.97 1.56 8.47
CA SER A 145 0.05 2.54 9.06
C SER A 145 0.65 3.95 9.16
N SER A 146 1.95 4.05 9.38
CA SER A 146 2.65 5.34 9.39
C SER A 146 2.85 5.87 7.97
N LEU A 147 3.12 4.98 7.00
CA LEU A 147 3.29 5.36 5.60
C LEU A 147 1.98 5.89 5.00
N THR A 148 0.84 5.26 5.30
CA THR A 148 -0.47 5.75 4.85
C THR A 148 -0.76 7.16 5.39
N LYS A 149 -0.38 7.46 6.63
CA LYS A 149 -0.51 8.81 7.20
C LYS A 149 0.42 9.81 6.50
N LEU A 150 1.67 9.41 6.23
CA LEU A 150 2.70 10.28 5.66
C LEU A 150 2.45 10.65 4.19
N PHE A 151 1.86 9.74 3.42
CA PHE A 151 1.54 9.91 2.00
C PHE A 151 0.04 9.94 1.71
N PHE A 152 -0.77 10.31 2.70
CA PHE A 152 -2.24 10.30 2.59
C PHE A 152 -2.74 11.16 1.43
N ILE A 153 -2.15 12.33 1.20
CA ILE A 153 -2.58 13.27 0.15
C ILE A 153 -2.38 12.65 -1.24
N GLU A 154 -1.22 12.03 -1.49
CA GLU A 154 -0.93 11.35 -2.75
C GLU A 154 -1.88 10.18 -2.98
N MET A 155 -2.12 9.38 -1.94
CA MET A 155 -3.07 8.26 -2.01
C MET A 155 -4.49 8.73 -2.29
N GLU A 156 -4.96 9.79 -1.60
CA GLU A 156 -6.28 10.40 -1.82
C GLU A 156 -6.44 10.84 -3.27
N MET A 157 -5.45 11.51 -3.85
CA MET A 157 -5.47 11.95 -5.24
C MET A 157 -5.51 10.76 -6.22
N LEU A 158 -4.74 9.70 -5.98
CA LEU A 158 -4.77 8.50 -6.80
C LEU A 158 -6.15 7.84 -6.78
N ILE A 159 -6.77 7.74 -5.61
CA ILE A 159 -8.10 7.13 -5.46
C ILE A 159 -9.18 7.96 -6.17
N ILE A 160 -9.12 9.29 -6.10
CA ILE A 160 -10.02 10.17 -6.86
C ILE A 160 -9.83 9.96 -8.37
N ASN A 161 -8.58 9.95 -8.83
CA ASN A 161 -8.27 9.77 -10.25
C ASN A 161 -8.62 8.36 -10.73
N ARG A 162 -8.59 7.33 -9.86
CA ARG A 162 -9.09 5.98 -10.14
C ARG A 162 -10.55 6.01 -10.60
N ASP A 163 -11.41 6.70 -9.86
CA ASP A 163 -12.83 6.78 -10.20
C ASP A 163 -13.05 7.53 -11.52
N LEU A 164 -12.28 8.60 -11.76
CA LEU A 164 -12.30 9.32 -13.04
C LEU A 164 -11.86 8.41 -14.21
N LYS A 165 -10.82 7.60 -14.00
CA LYS A 165 -10.35 6.64 -14.99
C LYS A 165 -11.39 5.55 -15.27
N ILE A 166 -12.06 5.02 -14.25
CA ILE A 166 -13.15 4.04 -14.43
C ILE A 166 -14.32 4.67 -15.20
N ALA A 167 -14.73 5.90 -14.89
CA ALA A 167 -15.78 6.59 -15.64
C ALA A 167 -15.41 6.84 -17.12
N GLN A 168 -14.13 7.13 -17.38
CA GLN A 168 -13.63 7.21 -18.75
C GLN A 168 -13.75 5.86 -19.48
N LEU A 169 -13.29 4.78 -18.84
CA LEU A 169 -13.36 3.42 -19.40
C LEU A 169 -14.79 2.95 -19.60
N GLU A 170 -15.71 3.28 -18.70
CA GLU A 170 -17.15 3.01 -18.86
C GLU A 170 -17.70 3.65 -20.14
N ASN A 171 -17.37 4.92 -20.41
CA ASN A 171 -17.78 5.59 -21.64
C ASN A 171 -17.14 4.97 -22.90
N GLU A 172 -15.89 4.49 -22.82
CA GLU A 172 -15.17 3.89 -23.95
C GLU A 172 -15.65 2.46 -24.24
N LEU A 173 -15.94 1.68 -23.20
CA LEU A 173 -16.25 0.24 -23.29
C LEU A 173 -17.75 -0.06 -23.24
N GLY A 174 -18.57 0.92 -22.84
CA GLY A 174 -20.04 0.86 -22.92
C GLY A 174 -20.73 0.42 -21.61
N SER A 175 -20.01 -0.06 -20.60
CA SER A 175 -20.60 -0.31 -19.27
C SER A 175 -19.56 -0.31 -18.17
N ILE A 176 -20.02 -0.10 -16.93
CA ILE A 176 -19.17 -0.14 -15.73
C ILE A 176 -18.56 -1.54 -15.51
N GLU A 177 -19.30 -2.59 -15.78
CA GLU A 177 -18.82 -3.99 -15.66
C GLU A 177 -17.66 -4.24 -16.63
N MET A 178 -17.75 -3.75 -17.86
CA MET A 178 -16.68 -3.87 -18.84
C MET A 178 -15.45 -3.06 -18.45
N ALA A 179 -15.65 -1.89 -17.85
CA ALA A 179 -14.55 -1.06 -17.32
C ALA A 179 -13.82 -1.77 -16.17
N LEU A 180 -14.56 -2.30 -15.19
CA LEU A 180 -14.02 -2.96 -14.00
C LEU A 180 -13.32 -4.30 -14.31
N GLU A 181 -13.73 -4.99 -15.39
CA GLU A 181 -13.18 -6.27 -15.84
C GLU A 181 -12.17 -6.13 -16.99
N SER A 182 -11.78 -4.91 -17.36
CA SER A 182 -10.89 -4.66 -18.50
C SER A 182 -9.48 -5.16 -18.23
N LYS A 183 -9.10 -6.28 -18.85
CA LYS A 183 -7.78 -6.93 -18.67
C LYS A 183 -6.60 -6.11 -19.22
N ASN A 184 -6.88 -5.11 -20.05
CA ASN A 184 -5.87 -4.19 -20.56
C ASN A 184 -5.49 -3.08 -19.56
N HIS A 185 -6.19 -2.98 -18.43
CA HIS A 185 -6.01 -1.96 -17.42
C HIS A 185 -5.82 -2.60 -16.05
N HIS A 186 -4.59 -2.98 -15.73
CA HIS A 186 -4.20 -3.57 -14.44
C HIS A 186 -4.08 -2.47 -13.38
N VAL A 187 -3.21 -1.49 -13.65
CA VAL A 187 -3.03 -0.30 -12.83
C VAL A 187 -3.87 0.82 -13.44
N LEU A 188 -4.69 1.47 -12.62
CA LEU A 188 -5.54 2.58 -13.06
C LEU A 188 -4.89 3.94 -12.85
N THR A 189 -4.21 4.11 -11.71
CA THR A 189 -3.47 5.33 -11.37
C THR A 189 -2.22 5.00 -10.59
N GLU A 190 -1.18 5.80 -10.75
CA GLU A 190 0.08 5.62 -10.03
C GLU A 190 0.83 6.94 -9.86
N CYS A 191 1.71 7.01 -8.86
CA CYS A 191 2.69 8.07 -8.72
C CYS A 191 3.97 7.54 -8.06
N LYS A 192 5.12 8.08 -8.47
CA LYS A 192 6.40 7.85 -7.79
C LYS A 192 6.45 8.66 -6.50
N ILE A 193 7.06 8.08 -5.48
CA ILE A 193 7.28 8.74 -4.19
C ILE A 193 8.74 8.62 -3.78
N ASP A 194 9.20 9.58 -2.97
CA ASP A 194 10.53 9.55 -2.33
C ASP A 194 10.35 9.62 -0.82
N LEU A 195 10.60 8.48 -0.15
CA LEU A 195 10.50 8.40 1.29
C LEU A 195 11.57 9.24 1.99
N LEU A 196 12.79 9.27 1.47
CA LEU A 196 13.90 9.96 2.14
C LEU A 196 13.69 11.47 2.11
N ASP A 197 13.23 12.00 0.98
CA ASP A 197 12.84 13.40 0.88
C ASP A 197 11.68 13.71 1.84
N ARG A 198 10.63 12.89 1.86
CA ARG A 198 9.49 13.05 2.76
C ARG A 198 9.88 13.01 4.25
N LEU A 199 10.76 12.08 4.65
CA LEU A 199 11.27 12.02 6.02
C LEU A 199 12.07 13.27 6.37
N SER A 200 12.90 13.78 5.46
CA SER A 200 13.69 15.00 5.69
C SER A 200 12.79 16.20 5.98
N GLN A 201 11.68 16.35 5.26
CA GLN A 201 10.71 17.44 5.45
C GLN A 201 10.06 17.43 6.84
N HIS A 202 9.85 16.24 7.44
CA HIS A 202 9.12 16.13 8.71
C HIS A 202 10.03 15.90 9.94
N LEU A 203 11.25 15.39 9.76
CA LEU A 203 12.20 15.16 10.86
C LEU A 203 13.05 16.40 11.17
N LEU A 204 13.35 17.24 10.16
CA LEU A 204 14.14 18.46 10.35
C LEU A 204 13.37 19.60 11.05
N LEU A 205 12.06 19.49 11.15
CA LEU A 205 11.20 20.51 11.80
C LEU A 205 11.19 20.39 13.34
N VAL A 206 11.98 19.51 13.93
CA VAL A 206 11.99 19.21 15.38
C VAL A 206 13.22 19.83 16.10
N ASN A 207 14.04 20.62 15.40
CA ASN A 207 15.20 21.31 15.97
C ASN A 207 14.93 22.79 16.26
#